data_4611ae5b7f58a1e4b2f850abff161423
#
_entry.id   4611ae5b7f58a1e4b2f850abff161423
#
_cell.length_a   1.000
_cell.length_b   1.000
_cell.length_c   1.000
_cell.angle_alpha   90.00
_cell.angle_beta   90.00
_cell.angle_gamma   90.00
#
_symmetry.space_group_name_H-M   'P 1'
#
loop_
_entity.id
_entity.type
_entity.pdbx_description
1 polymer ?
#
loop_
_entity_poly.entity_id
_entity_poly.type
_entity_poly.pdbx_seq_one_letter_code
_entity_poly.pdbx_strand_id
1 'polypeptide(L)'
;RYVNKLLDVMSQYNAILDRLQDPGNLGTIIRLADWFGIRHIFCSPATADAYNPKVVQATMGALARVKVHYSPLVPLLEELKGRNVPLYGTFLDGEILYEKSLAPHGLLIMGNEGNGISPEVASYVSERLFIPNYPVGVETSESLNVATATAIICAEFRRRMR
;
A
#
# COMPACT_ATOMS: atom_id res chain seq x y z
N ARG A 1 17.88 8.19 7.34
CA ARG A 1 17.63 7.23 6.25
C ARG A 1 16.28 6.55 6.45
N TYR A 2 15.62 6.26 5.35
CA TYR A 2 14.29 5.63 5.40
C TYR A 2 14.33 4.22 6.01
N VAL A 3 15.38 3.46 5.71
CA VAL A 3 15.52 2.09 6.24
C VAL A 3 15.54 2.08 7.77
N ASN A 4 16.24 3.01 8.38
CA ASN A 4 16.25 3.08 9.85
C ASN A 4 14.85 3.35 10.40
N LYS A 5 14.09 4.23 9.74
CA LYS A 5 12.68 4.48 10.11
C LYS A 5 11.83 3.23 9.92
N LEU A 6 12.04 2.50 8.83
CA LEU A 6 11.33 1.24 8.61
C LEU A 6 11.64 0.20 9.68
N LEU A 7 12.90 0.09 10.08
CA LEU A 7 13.30 -0.85 11.12
C LEU A 7 12.61 -0.53 12.45
N ASP A 8 12.48 0.75 12.78
CA ASP A 8 11.83 1.19 14.02
C ASP A 8 10.33 0.85 14.04
N VAL A 9 9.71 0.71 12.86
CA VAL A 9 8.27 0.47 12.74
C VAL A 9 7.93 -0.89 12.12
N MET A 10 8.90 -1.79 12.06
CA MET A 10 8.71 -3.12 11.43
C MET A 10 7.69 -4.00 12.15
N SER A 11 7.36 -3.70 13.40
CA SER A 11 6.30 -4.39 14.13
C SER A 11 4.90 -3.93 13.72
N GLN A 12 4.80 -2.97 12.82
CA GLN A 12 3.55 -2.36 12.37
C GLN A 12 3.37 -2.55 10.86
N TYR A 13 2.17 -2.25 10.38
CA TYR A 13 1.94 -2.11 8.93
C TYR A 13 2.36 -0.72 8.48
N ASN A 14 2.98 -0.66 7.31
CA ASN A 14 3.30 0.57 6.59
C ASN A 14 2.92 0.40 5.13
N ALA A 15 2.93 1.49 4.36
CA ALA A 15 2.51 1.45 2.97
C ALA A 15 3.62 1.97 2.04
N ILE A 16 3.64 1.43 0.84
CA ILE A 16 4.46 1.89 -0.26
C ILE A 16 3.54 2.20 -1.43
N LEU A 17 3.70 3.37 -2.04
CA LEU A 17 2.93 3.78 -3.21
C LEU A 17 3.87 3.92 -4.41
N ASP A 18 3.59 3.11 -5.44
CA ASP A 18 4.40 3.04 -6.64
C ASP A 18 3.71 3.78 -7.79
N ARG A 19 4.11 5.03 -8.02
CA ARG A 19 3.62 5.87 -9.10
C ARG A 19 2.11 6.13 -9.04
N LEU A 20 1.59 6.32 -7.85
CA LEU A 20 0.20 6.73 -7.66
C LEU A 20 0.08 8.20 -8.05
N GLN A 21 -0.68 8.53 -9.08
CA GLN A 21 -0.66 9.87 -9.68
C GLN A 21 -1.92 10.69 -9.43
N ASP A 22 -3.05 10.07 -9.15
CA ASP A 22 -4.28 10.80 -8.90
C ASP A 22 -4.26 11.44 -7.50
N PRO A 23 -4.37 12.78 -7.39
CA PRO A 23 -4.36 13.45 -6.09
C PRO A 23 -5.50 13.01 -5.17
N GLY A 24 -6.68 12.73 -5.70
CA GLY A 24 -7.82 12.27 -4.92
C GLY A 24 -7.55 10.90 -4.30
N ASN A 25 -7.01 9.96 -5.07
CA ASN A 25 -6.64 8.64 -4.56
C ASN A 25 -5.56 8.76 -3.48
N LEU A 26 -4.55 9.58 -3.70
CA LEU A 26 -3.50 9.78 -2.71
C LEU A 26 -4.06 10.31 -1.41
N GLY A 27 -4.90 11.34 -1.47
CA GLY A 27 -5.53 11.92 -0.28
C GLY A 27 -6.39 10.91 0.45
N THR A 28 -7.16 10.10 -0.26
CA THR A 28 -7.99 9.05 0.33
C THR A 28 -7.12 7.99 1.01
N ILE A 29 -6.03 7.58 0.38
CA ILE A 29 -5.12 6.58 0.97
C ILE A 29 -4.45 7.13 2.24
N ILE A 30 -4.08 8.41 2.26
CA ILE A 30 -3.53 9.03 3.48
C ILE A 30 -4.58 9.01 4.60
N ARG A 31 -5.85 9.30 4.31
CA ARG A 31 -6.94 9.18 5.29
C ARG A 31 -7.09 7.74 5.81
N LEU A 32 -7.04 6.77 4.91
CA LEU A 32 -7.13 5.36 5.28
C LEU A 32 -5.95 4.95 6.16
N ALA A 33 -4.76 5.41 5.84
CA ALA A 33 -3.58 5.15 6.65
C ALA A 33 -3.77 5.66 8.07
N ASP A 34 -4.27 6.87 8.22
CA ASP A 34 -4.58 7.43 9.54
C ASP A 34 -5.63 6.58 10.27
N TRP A 35 -6.70 6.21 9.58
CA TRP A 35 -7.77 5.42 10.17
C TRP A 35 -7.31 4.04 10.65
N PHE A 36 -6.45 3.39 9.87
CA PHE A 36 -5.99 2.04 10.17
C PHE A 36 -4.65 1.99 10.92
N GLY A 37 -4.15 3.12 11.39
CA GLY A 37 -2.94 3.15 12.21
C GLY A 37 -1.64 2.95 11.44
N ILE A 38 -1.63 3.25 10.15
CA ILE A 38 -0.43 3.25 9.33
C ILE A 38 0.22 4.63 9.45
N ARG A 39 1.43 4.69 10.02
CA ARG A 39 2.09 5.95 10.33
C ARG A 39 3.03 6.46 9.25
N HIS A 40 3.51 5.57 8.38
CA HIS A 40 4.47 5.91 7.34
C HIS A 40 4.00 5.42 5.98
N ILE A 41 4.05 6.30 4.99
CA ILE A 41 3.82 5.97 3.58
C ILE A 41 5.09 6.36 2.82
N PHE A 42 5.64 5.41 2.07
CA PHE A 42 6.84 5.63 1.25
C PHE A 42 6.40 5.68 -0.21
N CYS A 43 6.59 6.83 -0.84
CA CYS A 43 6.15 7.08 -2.21
C CYS A 43 7.33 7.11 -3.17
N SER A 44 7.15 6.55 -4.37
CA SER A 44 8.08 6.77 -5.47
C SER A 44 8.11 8.26 -5.86
N PRO A 45 9.20 8.75 -6.46
CA PRO A 45 9.29 10.16 -6.87
C PRO A 45 8.18 10.59 -7.84
N ALA A 46 7.65 9.67 -8.65
CA ALA A 46 6.58 9.95 -9.60
C ALA A 46 5.18 9.96 -8.98
N THR A 47 5.06 9.64 -7.69
CA THR A 47 3.77 9.72 -6.98
C THR A 47 3.36 11.18 -6.82
N ALA A 48 2.05 11.44 -6.88
CA ALA A 48 1.51 12.79 -6.68
C ALA A 48 2.02 13.40 -5.38
N ASP A 49 2.14 14.73 -5.37
CA ASP A 49 2.65 15.47 -4.21
C ASP A 49 1.58 15.51 -3.10
N ALA A 50 1.92 14.99 -1.95
CA ALA A 50 1.04 14.97 -0.78
C ALA A 50 0.66 16.39 -0.30
N TYR A 51 1.46 17.39 -0.63
CA TYR A 51 1.21 18.78 -0.24
C TYR A 51 0.53 19.60 -1.33
N ASN A 52 0.16 18.97 -2.46
CA ASN A 52 -0.71 19.60 -3.44
C ASN A 52 -2.05 19.93 -2.76
N PRO A 53 -2.63 21.13 -2.99
CA PRO A 53 -3.88 21.54 -2.32
C PRO A 53 -5.01 20.55 -2.43
N LYS A 54 -5.17 19.87 -3.57
CA LYS A 54 -6.20 18.85 -3.74
C LYS A 54 -5.97 17.64 -2.84
N VAL A 55 -4.71 17.25 -2.63
CA VAL A 55 -4.37 16.14 -1.73
C VAL A 55 -4.60 16.57 -0.28
N VAL A 56 -4.08 17.71 0.11
CA VAL A 56 -4.25 18.24 1.48
C VAL A 56 -5.73 18.32 1.84
N GLN A 57 -6.56 18.82 0.94
CA GLN A 57 -8.01 18.89 1.15
C GLN A 57 -8.63 17.50 1.33
N ALA A 58 -8.21 16.53 0.52
CA ALA A 58 -8.73 15.16 0.57
C ALA A 58 -8.28 14.39 1.81
N THR A 59 -7.20 14.80 2.48
CA THR A 59 -6.70 14.10 3.67
C THR A 59 -7.51 14.38 4.93
N MET A 60 -8.30 15.45 4.95
CA MET A 60 -9.12 15.82 6.12
C MET A 60 -8.28 15.90 7.42
N GLY A 61 -7.06 16.42 7.32
CA GLY A 61 -6.17 16.60 8.46
C GLY A 61 -5.29 15.39 8.81
N ALA A 62 -5.40 14.30 8.07
CA ALA A 62 -4.62 13.08 8.35
C ALA A 62 -3.10 13.29 8.25
N LEU A 63 -2.64 14.28 7.45
CA LEU A 63 -1.22 14.59 7.33
C LEU A 63 -0.56 14.99 8.66
N ALA A 64 -1.35 15.37 9.66
CA ALA A 64 -0.81 15.64 10.98
C ALA A 64 -0.32 14.37 11.69
N ARG A 65 -0.81 13.19 11.29
CA ARG A 65 -0.51 11.91 11.93
C ARG A 65 0.18 10.90 11.04
N VAL A 66 0.11 11.07 9.72
CA VAL A 66 0.71 10.17 8.74
C VAL A 66 1.89 10.89 8.07
N LYS A 67 3.06 10.28 8.13
CA LYS A 67 4.27 10.84 7.52
C LYS A 67 4.44 10.26 6.12
N VAL A 68 4.53 11.13 5.12
CA VAL A 68 4.69 10.75 3.72
C VAL A 68 6.13 11.06 3.31
N HIS A 69 6.83 10.03 2.82
CA HIS A 69 8.22 10.12 2.41
C HIS A 69 8.33 9.84 0.92
N TYR A 70 9.16 10.60 0.22
CA TYR A 70 9.43 10.39 -1.21
C TYR A 70 10.86 9.89 -1.38
N SER A 71 11.02 8.76 -2.05
CA SER A 71 12.32 8.14 -2.27
C SER A 71 12.22 7.13 -3.40
N PRO A 72 13.30 6.90 -4.16
CA PRO A 72 13.32 5.78 -5.10
C PRO A 72 13.04 4.48 -4.36
N LEU A 73 12.08 3.69 -4.88
CA LEU A 73 11.60 2.50 -4.17
C LEU A 73 12.55 1.31 -4.28
N VAL A 74 13.18 1.10 -5.44
CA VAL A 74 14.03 -0.08 -5.64
C VAL A 74 15.20 -0.12 -4.65
N PRO A 75 15.96 0.99 -4.43
CA PRO A 75 16.99 0.97 -3.40
C PRO A 75 16.44 0.70 -1.99
N LEU A 76 15.28 1.23 -1.66
CA LEU A 76 14.62 0.99 -0.38
C LEU A 76 14.27 -0.50 -0.22
N LEU A 77 13.66 -1.09 -1.24
CA LEU A 77 13.25 -2.49 -1.23
C LEU A 77 14.47 -3.42 -1.20
N GLU A 78 15.55 -3.06 -1.90
CA GLU A 78 16.78 -3.82 -1.88
C GLU A 78 17.40 -3.86 -0.48
N GLU A 79 17.37 -2.76 0.26
CA GLU A 79 17.82 -2.73 1.65
C GLU A 79 16.97 -3.59 2.58
N LEU A 80 15.68 -3.77 2.27
CA LEU A 80 14.78 -4.62 3.08
C LEU A 80 14.90 -6.10 2.74
N LYS A 81 15.50 -6.42 1.61
CA LYS A 81 15.64 -7.80 1.16
C LYS A 81 16.40 -8.65 2.20
N GLY A 82 15.82 -9.80 2.53
CA GLY A 82 16.42 -10.71 3.51
C GLY A 82 16.15 -10.36 4.97
N ARG A 83 15.37 -9.34 5.26
CA ARG A 83 15.06 -8.93 6.63
C ARG A 83 13.74 -9.50 7.16
N ASN A 84 13.13 -10.43 6.45
CA ASN A 84 11.90 -11.13 6.85
C ASN A 84 10.70 -10.19 7.06
N VAL A 85 10.65 -9.09 6.34
CA VAL A 85 9.49 -8.19 6.34
C VAL A 85 8.56 -8.62 5.22
N PRO A 86 7.31 -9.01 5.51
CA PRO A 86 6.36 -9.33 4.44
C PRO A 86 6.09 -8.11 3.56
N LEU A 87 6.20 -8.29 2.25
CA LEU A 87 5.89 -7.28 1.25
C LEU A 87 4.66 -7.72 0.49
N TYR A 88 3.51 -7.12 0.83
CA TYR A 88 2.21 -7.45 0.26
C TYR A 88 1.92 -6.62 -0.97
N GLY A 89 1.35 -7.23 -1.98
CA GLY A 89 0.84 -6.51 -3.15
C GLY A 89 -0.33 -7.27 -3.77
N THR A 90 -1.21 -6.56 -4.47
CA THR A 90 -2.36 -7.19 -5.12
C THR A 90 -2.05 -7.54 -6.56
N PHE A 91 -2.44 -8.76 -6.95
CA PHE A 91 -2.26 -9.29 -8.29
C PHE A 91 -3.44 -10.20 -8.64
N LEU A 92 -3.74 -10.31 -9.94
CA LEU A 92 -4.80 -11.19 -10.40
C LEU A 92 -4.51 -12.67 -10.11
N ASP A 93 -3.23 -13.05 -10.03
CA ASP A 93 -2.79 -14.40 -9.72
C ASP A 93 -2.39 -14.58 -8.25
N GLY A 94 -2.77 -13.63 -7.39
CA GLY A 94 -2.51 -13.73 -5.96
C GLY A 94 -3.42 -14.71 -5.26
N GLU A 95 -3.08 -15.03 -4.00
CA GLU A 95 -3.95 -15.80 -3.13
C GLU A 95 -5.11 -14.94 -2.62
N ILE A 96 -6.28 -15.55 -2.47
CA ILE A 96 -7.45 -14.85 -1.95
C ILE A 96 -7.11 -14.25 -0.57
N LEU A 97 -7.29 -12.94 -0.45
CA LEU A 97 -6.95 -12.17 0.75
C LEU A 97 -7.52 -12.82 2.02
N TYR A 98 -8.78 -13.26 1.97
CA TYR A 98 -9.49 -13.76 3.14
C TYR A 98 -9.02 -15.15 3.59
N GLU A 99 -8.34 -15.88 2.73
CA GLU A 99 -7.85 -17.23 2.99
C GLU A 99 -6.36 -17.26 3.28
N LYS A 100 -5.64 -16.21 2.89
CA LYS A 100 -4.20 -16.15 3.06
C LYS A 100 -3.82 -15.91 4.51
N SER A 101 -2.78 -16.59 4.97
CA SER A 101 -2.18 -16.31 6.26
C SER A 101 -1.48 -14.95 6.23
N LEU A 102 -1.82 -14.07 7.15
CA LEU A 102 -1.28 -12.71 7.21
C LEU A 102 -0.50 -12.50 8.49
N ALA A 103 0.74 -12.00 8.36
CA ALA A 103 1.51 -11.58 9.53
C ALA A 103 0.93 -10.27 10.10
N PRO A 104 1.15 -9.99 11.40
CA PRO A 104 0.61 -8.77 12.02
C PRO A 104 1.43 -7.52 11.70
N HIS A 105 2.30 -7.57 10.71
CA HIS A 105 3.15 -6.46 10.28
C HIS A 105 3.51 -6.65 8.80
N GLY A 106 4.07 -5.63 8.19
CA GLY A 106 4.56 -5.67 6.83
C GLY A 106 4.33 -4.38 6.07
N LEU A 107 4.68 -4.40 4.81
CA LEU A 107 4.50 -3.26 3.91
C LEU A 107 3.48 -3.61 2.84
N LEU A 108 2.44 -2.80 2.75
CA LEU A 108 1.45 -2.92 1.68
C LEU A 108 1.86 -2.04 0.51
N ILE A 109 2.13 -2.65 -0.64
CA ILE A 109 2.52 -1.96 -1.85
C ILE A 109 1.29 -1.80 -2.74
N MET A 110 0.94 -0.56 -3.06
CA MET A 110 -0.12 -0.23 -4.00
C MET A 110 0.48 0.46 -5.21
N GLY A 111 0.00 0.11 -6.39
CA GLY A 111 0.55 0.58 -7.64
C GLY A 111 -0.23 1.71 -8.30
N ASN A 112 0.18 2.04 -9.51
CA ASN A 112 -0.43 3.05 -10.35
C ASN A 112 -1.88 2.68 -10.68
N GLU A 113 -2.73 3.69 -10.79
CA GLU A 113 -4.18 3.51 -11.03
C GLU A 113 -4.47 2.75 -12.34
N GLY A 114 -3.67 2.98 -13.37
CA GLY A 114 -3.88 2.33 -14.66
C GLY A 114 -3.02 1.10 -14.90
N ASN A 115 -1.80 1.09 -14.37
CA ASN A 115 -0.78 0.09 -14.71
C ASN A 115 -0.44 -0.86 -13.56
N GLY A 116 -0.97 -0.63 -12.36
CA GLY A 116 -0.65 -1.44 -11.20
C GLY A 116 0.78 -1.22 -10.71
N ILE A 117 1.30 -2.21 -10.00
CA ILE A 117 2.68 -2.19 -9.49
C ILE A 117 3.64 -2.40 -10.66
N SER A 118 4.70 -1.57 -10.74
CA SER A 118 5.70 -1.72 -11.80
C SER A 118 6.41 -3.08 -11.70
N PRO A 119 6.86 -3.65 -12.84
CA PRO A 119 7.55 -4.96 -12.80
C PRO A 119 8.75 -4.99 -11.86
N GLU A 120 9.51 -3.88 -11.79
CA GLU A 120 10.66 -3.79 -10.91
C GLU A 120 10.26 -3.89 -9.44
N VAL A 121 9.25 -3.16 -9.03
CA VAL A 121 8.74 -3.20 -7.64
C VAL A 121 8.05 -4.54 -7.38
N ALA A 122 7.29 -5.05 -8.34
CA ALA A 122 6.59 -6.32 -8.21
C ALA A 122 7.53 -7.49 -7.91
N SER A 123 8.78 -7.43 -8.41
CA SER A 123 9.76 -8.49 -8.16
C SER A 123 10.14 -8.62 -6.68
N TYR A 124 9.89 -7.60 -5.87
CA TYR A 124 10.15 -7.63 -4.43
C TYR A 124 8.96 -8.08 -3.60
N VAL A 125 7.77 -8.18 -4.19
CA VAL A 125 6.58 -8.62 -3.45
C VAL A 125 6.73 -10.08 -3.06
N SER A 126 6.66 -10.36 -1.76
CA SER A 126 6.77 -11.73 -1.23
C SER A 126 5.41 -12.36 -0.97
N GLU A 127 4.37 -11.56 -0.79
CA GLU A 127 3.03 -12.02 -0.46
C GLU A 127 2.02 -11.43 -1.45
N ARG A 128 1.61 -12.25 -2.41
CA ARG A 128 0.71 -11.83 -3.49
C ARG A 128 -0.72 -12.05 -3.05
N LEU A 129 -1.52 -10.99 -3.05
CA LEU A 129 -2.90 -10.99 -2.59
C LEU A 129 -3.85 -10.81 -3.77
N PHE A 130 -5.05 -11.37 -3.64
CA PHE A 130 -6.13 -11.16 -4.59
C PHE A 130 -7.42 -10.84 -3.83
N ILE A 131 -8.09 -9.76 -4.21
CA ILE A 131 -9.43 -9.43 -3.71
C ILE A 131 -10.42 -10.11 -4.65
N PRO A 132 -11.17 -11.13 -4.20
CA PRO A 132 -12.03 -11.89 -5.10
C PRO A 132 -13.21 -11.09 -5.57
N ASN A 133 -13.56 -11.24 -6.85
CA ASN A 133 -14.80 -10.74 -7.43
C ASN A 133 -15.86 -11.84 -7.35
N TYR A 134 -17.10 -11.47 -7.54
CA TYR A 134 -18.22 -12.40 -7.53
C TYR A 134 -19.16 -12.16 -8.72
N PRO A 135 -19.80 -13.24 -9.28
CA PRO A 135 -19.51 -14.63 -8.95
C PRO A 135 -18.08 -15.04 -9.30
N VAL A 136 -17.54 -16.01 -8.57
CA VAL A 136 -16.16 -16.47 -8.78
C VAL A 136 -15.97 -16.94 -10.21
N GLY A 137 -14.90 -16.48 -10.86
CA GLY A 137 -14.57 -16.87 -12.23
C GLY A 137 -15.34 -16.16 -13.33
N VAL A 138 -16.24 -15.24 -12.99
CA VAL A 138 -16.98 -14.42 -13.96
C VAL A 138 -16.24 -13.11 -14.17
N GLU A 139 -16.13 -12.69 -15.44
CA GLU A 139 -15.53 -11.42 -15.79
C GLU A 139 -16.29 -10.25 -15.19
N THR A 140 -15.53 -9.29 -14.64
CA THR A 140 -16.05 -8.04 -14.11
C THR A 140 -15.17 -6.89 -14.62
N SER A 141 -15.18 -5.75 -13.93
CA SER A 141 -14.23 -4.68 -14.18
C SER A 141 -12.80 -5.20 -14.01
N GLU A 142 -11.86 -4.65 -14.76
CA GLU A 142 -10.46 -5.11 -14.74
C GLU A 142 -9.81 -5.01 -13.38
N SER A 143 -10.15 -3.97 -12.62
CA SER A 143 -9.58 -3.75 -11.29
C SER A 143 -10.50 -2.87 -10.45
N LEU A 144 -10.28 -2.93 -9.13
CA LEU A 144 -10.89 -1.97 -8.22
C LEU A 144 -10.12 -0.66 -8.23
N ASN A 145 -10.79 0.43 -7.87
CA ASN A 145 -10.11 1.68 -7.55
C ASN A 145 -9.04 1.40 -6.49
N VAL A 146 -7.86 2.00 -6.65
CA VAL A 146 -6.70 1.71 -5.78
C VAL A 146 -6.96 2.08 -4.33
N ALA A 147 -7.65 3.19 -4.05
CA ALA A 147 -7.99 3.57 -2.69
C ALA A 147 -9.01 2.61 -2.09
N THR A 148 -9.99 2.16 -2.87
CA THR A 148 -10.97 1.16 -2.46
C THR A 148 -10.27 -0.16 -2.10
N ALA A 149 -9.37 -0.63 -2.94
CA ALA A 149 -8.59 -1.83 -2.68
C ALA A 149 -7.76 -1.70 -1.39
N THR A 150 -7.14 -0.55 -1.19
CA THR A 150 -6.37 -0.25 0.03
C THR A 150 -7.26 -0.37 1.27
N ALA A 151 -8.47 0.18 1.23
CA ALA A 151 -9.40 0.12 2.36
C ALA A 151 -9.76 -1.32 2.70
N ILE A 152 -10.06 -2.14 1.70
CA ILE A 152 -10.43 -3.54 1.90
C ILE A 152 -9.28 -4.31 2.54
N ILE A 153 -8.07 -4.14 2.05
CA ILE A 153 -6.90 -4.86 2.56
C ILE A 153 -6.57 -4.42 3.98
N CYS A 154 -6.55 -3.13 4.25
CA CYS A 154 -6.25 -2.62 5.59
C CYS A 154 -7.31 -3.07 6.60
N ALA A 155 -8.59 -3.08 6.20
CA ALA A 155 -9.66 -3.57 7.06
C ALA A 155 -9.44 -5.05 7.42
N GLU A 156 -9.05 -5.87 6.44
CA GLU A 156 -8.81 -7.29 6.69
C GLU A 156 -7.56 -7.50 7.57
N PHE A 157 -6.49 -6.74 7.34
CA PHE A 157 -5.31 -6.79 8.20
C PHE A 157 -5.69 -6.55 9.66
N ARG A 158 -6.47 -5.50 9.92
CA ARG A 158 -6.84 -5.13 11.29
C ARG A 158 -7.87 -6.08 11.90
N ARG A 159 -8.78 -6.61 11.08
CA ARG A 159 -9.76 -7.59 11.55
C ARG A 159 -9.06 -8.81 12.15
N ARG A 160 -7.96 -9.25 11.54
CA ARG A 160 -7.20 -10.43 11.97
C ARG A 160 -6.39 -10.21 13.25
N MET A 161 -6.24 -8.97 13.67
CA MET A 161 -5.46 -8.62 14.87
C MET A 161 -6.32 -8.58 16.14
N ARG A 162 -7.60 -8.92 16.02
CA ARG A 162 -8.52 -8.95 17.15
C ARG A 162 -8.55 -10.30 17.84
#